data_7ed568a9dba80bf26b20f6f15a5b27f3
#
_entry.id   7ed568a9dba80bf26b20f6f15a5b27f3
#
_cell.length_a   1.000
_cell.length_b   1.000
_cell.length_c   1.000
_cell.angle_alpha   90.00
_cell.angle_beta   90.00
_cell.angle_gamma   90.00
#
_symmetry.space_group_name_H-M   'P 1'
#
loop_
_entity.id
_entity.type
_entity.pdbx_description
1 polymer ?
#
loop_
_entity_poly.entity_id
_entity_poly.type
_entity_poly.pdbx_seq_one_letter_code
_entity_poly.pdbx_strand_id
1 'polypeptide(L)'
;MYVLDENLGIKKIVVGKDFKFGKNRSGDINSLIDYFGEDNIFLLEDFLINNEKVSSTKLRYYLSSGEIDKANNLLGRDYSLTGKVKKGKQLGSELGFPTANLSLNEEVFLPTFGVYYGVVEVDKKKFNCIANIGLNPTIDDEDSVKIEAHILNFNDDIYHKEIKLFLKNFIRDEQKFENIDELKNQVLDDIESAKKYI
;
A
#
# COMPACT_ATOMS: atom_id res chain seq x y z
N MET A 1 7.90 -32.11 1.33
CA MET A 1 8.87 -32.52 2.38
C MET A 1 10.29 -32.59 1.87
N TYR A 2 10.58 -33.28 0.75
CA TYR A 2 11.91 -33.37 0.15
C TYR A 2 12.69 -32.05 0.08
N VAL A 3 12.06 -30.97 -0.44
CA VAL A 3 12.72 -29.64 -0.56
C VAL A 3 13.08 -29.05 0.81
N LEU A 4 12.23 -29.19 1.81
CA LEU A 4 12.45 -28.62 3.14
C LEU A 4 13.56 -29.39 3.91
N ASP A 5 13.56 -30.70 3.82
CA ASP A 5 14.48 -31.54 4.53
C ASP A 5 15.82 -31.75 3.79
N GLU A 6 15.77 -32.34 2.60
CA GLU A 6 16.99 -32.75 1.90
C GLU A 6 17.72 -31.57 1.23
N ASN A 7 16.99 -30.61 0.65
CA ASN A 7 17.63 -29.48 -0.01
C ASN A 7 17.98 -28.33 0.93
N LEU A 8 17.12 -28.03 1.92
CA LEU A 8 17.30 -26.90 2.83
C LEU A 8 17.77 -27.32 4.23
N GLY A 9 17.72 -28.61 4.58
CA GLY A 9 18.17 -29.12 5.88
C GLY A 9 17.41 -28.55 7.07
N ILE A 10 16.12 -28.19 6.90
CA ILE A 10 15.30 -27.56 7.93
C ILE A 10 15.16 -28.52 9.13
N LYS A 11 15.42 -28.00 10.34
CA LYS A 11 15.32 -28.76 11.60
C LYS A 11 14.08 -28.36 12.41
N LYS A 12 13.60 -27.15 12.29
CA LYS A 12 12.44 -26.62 13.03
C LYS A 12 11.54 -25.83 12.11
N ILE A 13 10.24 -25.97 12.30
CA ILE A 13 9.23 -25.30 11.49
C ILE A 13 8.28 -24.54 12.41
N VAL A 14 8.06 -23.25 12.10
CA VAL A 14 7.10 -22.39 12.79
C VAL A 14 5.98 -22.05 11.83
N VAL A 15 4.75 -22.37 12.18
CA VAL A 15 3.57 -22.16 11.32
C VAL A 15 2.35 -21.71 12.13
N GLY A 16 1.44 -21.00 11.48
CA GLY A 16 0.12 -20.70 12.05
C GLY A 16 -0.79 -21.93 12.08
N LYS A 17 -1.81 -21.93 12.92
CA LYS A 17 -2.77 -23.03 13.09
C LYS A 17 -3.53 -23.42 11.82
N ASP A 18 -3.67 -22.49 10.87
CA ASP A 18 -4.40 -22.67 9.60
C ASP A 18 -3.47 -23.00 8.42
N PHE A 19 -2.21 -23.31 8.70
CA PHE A 19 -1.21 -23.59 7.67
C PHE A 19 -1.59 -24.82 6.85
N LYS A 20 -1.56 -24.66 5.52
CA LYS A 20 -1.79 -25.71 4.53
C LYS A 20 -0.75 -25.58 3.43
N PHE A 21 -0.27 -26.73 2.92
CA PHE A 21 0.75 -26.76 1.86
C PHE A 21 0.52 -27.88 0.84
N GLY A 22 1.37 -27.92 -0.18
CA GLY A 22 1.34 -28.94 -1.23
C GLY A 22 0.22 -28.73 -2.27
N LYS A 23 0.12 -29.67 -3.22
CA LYS A 23 -0.86 -29.60 -4.31
C LYS A 23 -2.27 -29.64 -3.72
N ASN A 24 -3.08 -28.67 -4.14
CA ASN A 24 -4.46 -28.48 -3.66
C ASN A 24 -4.58 -28.29 -2.14
N ARG A 25 -3.51 -27.79 -1.49
CA ARG A 25 -3.46 -27.58 -0.03
C ARG A 25 -3.73 -28.87 0.77
N SER A 26 -3.31 -30.02 0.25
CA SER A 26 -3.56 -31.34 0.86
C SER A 26 -2.71 -31.61 2.11
N GLY A 27 -1.56 -30.94 2.26
CA GLY A 27 -0.73 -31.05 3.45
C GLY A 27 -1.19 -30.08 4.55
N ASP A 28 -1.04 -30.51 5.80
CA ASP A 28 -1.39 -29.72 6.99
C ASP A 28 -0.36 -29.92 8.11
N ILE A 29 -0.66 -29.40 9.29
CA ILE A 29 0.18 -29.48 10.48
C ILE A 29 0.46 -30.95 10.86
N ASN A 30 -0.53 -31.84 10.80
CA ASN A 30 -0.35 -33.24 11.14
C ASN A 30 0.67 -33.88 10.18
N SER A 31 0.56 -33.58 8.89
CA SER A 31 1.56 -34.04 7.89
C SER A 31 2.98 -33.55 8.18
N LEU A 32 3.14 -32.37 8.80
CA LEU A 32 4.45 -31.88 9.24
C LEU A 32 4.94 -32.62 10.49
N ILE A 33 4.05 -32.83 11.47
CA ILE A 33 4.35 -33.56 12.71
C ILE A 33 4.76 -35.00 12.40
N ASP A 34 4.01 -35.68 11.52
CA ASP A 34 4.30 -37.06 11.11
C ASP A 34 5.69 -37.21 10.46
N TYR A 35 6.14 -36.16 9.73
CA TYR A 35 7.42 -36.20 9.01
C TYR A 35 8.60 -35.71 9.85
N PHE A 36 8.46 -34.56 10.55
CA PHE A 36 9.55 -33.90 11.26
C PHE A 36 9.58 -34.19 12.77
N GLY A 37 8.53 -34.79 13.31
CA GLY A 37 8.33 -34.98 14.76
C GLY A 37 7.73 -33.76 15.46
N GLU A 38 6.91 -33.99 16.49
CA GLU A 38 6.16 -32.96 17.21
C GLU A 38 7.08 -31.89 17.82
N ASP A 39 8.24 -32.29 18.36
CA ASP A 39 9.23 -31.39 18.98
C ASP A 39 9.85 -30.37 18.00
N ASN A 40 9.68 -30.58 16.71
CA ASN A 40 10.23 -29.73 15.67
C ASN A 40 9.19 -28.80 15.03
N ILE A 41 7.90 -28.90 15.43
CA ILE A 41 6.82 -28.09 14.90
C ILE A 41 6.31 -27.11 15.96
N PHE A 42 6.44 -25.82 15.69
CA PHE A 42 6.01 -24.76 16.59
C PHE A 42 4.78 -24.06 16.01
N LEU A 43 3.66 -24.15 16.72
CA LEU A 43 2.40 -23.51 16.31
C LEU A 43 2.33 -22.09 16.85
N LEU A 44 2.12 -21.14 15.95
CA LEU A 44 1.82 -19.76 16.34
C LEU A 44 0.33 -19.62 16.60
N GLU A 45 0.00 -19.01 17.72
CA GLU A 45 -1.35 -18.54 18.02
C GLU A 45 -1.73 -17.41 17.07
N ASP A 46 -3.05 -17.26 16.85
CA ASP A 46 -3.56 -16.14 16.09
C ASP A 46 -3.23 -14.83 16.80
N PHE A 47 -2.61 -13.92 16.08
CA PHE A 47 -2.36 -12.58 16.59
C PHE A 47 -3.63 -11.73 16.42
N LEU A 48 -4.12 -11.15 17.51
CA LEU A 48 -5.34 -10.35 17.55
C LEU A 48 -5.00 -8.90 17.84
N ILE A 49 -5.63 -7.99 17.09
CA ILE A 49 -5.66 -6.55 17.37
C ILE A 49 -7.14 -6.17 17.55
N ASN A 50 -7.50 -5.58 18.70
CA ASN A 50 -8.88 -5.21 19.04
C ASN A 50 -9.87 -6.37 18.84
N ASN A 51 -9.51 -7.60 19.27
CA ASN A 51 -10.25 -8.84 19.08
C ASN A 51 -10.45 -9.28 17.62
N GLU A 52 -9.71 -8.70 16.69
CA GLU A 52 -9.72 -9.11 15.29
C GLU A 52 -8.44 -9.87 14.93
N LYS A 53 -8.61 -11.02 14.26
CA LYS A 53 -7.47 -11.79 13.73
C LYS A 53 -6.74 -11.00 12.65
N VAL A 54 -5.43 -10.81 12.84
CA VAL A 54 -4.55 -10.24 11.81
C VAL A 54 -4.39 -11.25 10.67
N SER A 55 -4.79 -10.86 9.46
CA SER A 55 -4.67 -11.70 8.28
C SER A 55 -4.50 -10.86 7.01
N SER A 56 -3.80 -11.42 6.00
CA SER A 56 -3.66 -10.77 4.70
C SER A 56 -4.99 -10.55 3.99
N THR A 57 -5.97 -11.43 4.18
CA THR A 57 -7.31 -11.30 3.61
C THR A 57 -8.02 -10.07 4.17
N LYS A 58 -7.95 -9.88 5.50
CA LYS A 58 -8.58 -8.74 6.16
C LYS A 58 -7.88 -7.44 5.83
N LEU A 59 -6.55 -7.45 5.75
CA LEU A 59 -5.77 -6.30 5.32
C LEU A 59 -6.18 -5.85 3.91
N ARG A 60 -6.23 -6.79 2.95
CA ARG A 60 -6.66 -6.47 1.58
C ARG A 60 -8.08 -5.93 1.54
N TYR A 61 -8.99 -6.47 2.35
CA TYR A 61 -10.35 -5.94 2.47
C TYR A 61 -10.35 -4.47 2.90
N TYR A 62 -9.64 -4.11 3.97
CA TYR A 62 -9.57 -2.72 4.43
C TYR A 62 -8.92 -1.79 3.40
N LEU A 63 -7.87 -2.24 2.70
CA LEU A 63 -7.27 -1.45 1.61
C LEU A 63 -8.24 -1.24 0.46
N SER A 64 -8.99 -2.29 0.05
CA SER A 64 -9.97 -2.21 -1.05
C SER A 64 -11.21 -1.38 -0.71
N SER A 65 -11.54 -1.24 0.57
CA SER A 65 -12.68 -0.45 1.03
C SER A 65 -12.33 0.98 1.46
N GLY A 66 -11.05 1.40 1.31
CA GLY A 66 -10.59 2.74 1.72
C GLY A 66 -10.45 2.93 3.23
N GLU A 67 -10.59 1.86 4.02
CA GLU A 67 -10.47 1.90 5.48
C GLU A 67 -8.99 1.88 5.91
N ILE A 68 -8.22 2.88 5.45
CA ILE A 68 -6.76 2.94 5.60
C ILE A 68 -6.31 2.96 7.06
N ASP A 69 -7.01 3.64 7.93
CA ASP A 69 -6.78 3.67 9.37
C ASP A 69 -6.85 2.27 9.98
N LYS A 70 -7.85 1.46 9.61
CA LYS A 70 -7.96 0.07 10.05
C LYS A 70 -6.86 -0.81 9.46
N ALA A 71 -6.51 -0.60 8.18
CA ALA A 71 -5.40 -1.30 7.56
C ALA A 71 -4.07 -1.01 8.27
N ASN A 72 -3.80 0.26 8.59
CA ASN A 72 -2.61 0.71 9.31
C ASN A 72 -2.55 0.13 10.73
N ASN A 73 -3.67 0.15 11.45
CA ASN A 73 -3.78 -0.47 12.77
C ASN A 73 -3.49 -1.98 12.71
N LEU A 74 -4.06 -2.68 11.72
CA LEU A 74 -3.84 -4.11 11.55
C LEU A 74 -2.38 -4.45 11.20
N LEU A 75 -1.71 -3.57 10.44
CA LEU A 75 -0.29 -3.70 10.08
C LEU A 75 0.66 -3.32 11.21
N GLY A 76 0.20 -2.55 12.21
CA GLY A 76 1.07 -1.92 13.21
C GLY A 76 2.00 -0.84 12.63
N ARG A 77 1.75 -0.39 11.39
CA ARG A 77 2.49 0.66 10.68
C ARG A 77 1.65 1.22 9.55
N ASP A 78 2.04 2.39 9.04
CA ASP A 78 1.37 2.94 7.87
C ASP A 78 1.61 2.09 6.62
N TYR A 79 0.55 1.88 5.85
CA TYR A 79 0.65 1.29 4.52
C TYR A 79 1.41 2.22 3.60
N SER A 80 2.36 1.71 2.84
CA SER A 80 3.24 2.57 2.06
C SER A 80 3.53 2.01 0.67
N LEU A 81 3.70 2.93 -0.27
CA LEU A 81 4.08 2.69 -1.66
C LEU A 81 5.47 3.30 -1.90
N THR A 82 6.39 2.51 -2.43
CA THR A 82 7.76 2.98 -2.73
C THR A 82 7.98 2.98 -4.23
N GLY A 83 8.49 4.09 -4.75
CA GLY A 83 8.72 4.22 -6.18
C GLY A 83 9.63 5.38 -6.53
N LYS A 84 10.02 5.42 -7.81
CA LYS A 84 10.81 6.52 -8.38
C LYS A 84 9.89 7.60 -8.93
N VAL A 85 10.25 8.85 -8.70
CA VAL A 85 9.53 10.00 -9.27
C VAL A 85 9.86 10.13 -10.76
N LYS A 86 8.83 10.05 -11.60
CA LYS A 86 8.91 10.27 -13.06
C LYS A 86 8.28 11.61 -13.45
N LYS A 87 8.66 12.12 -14.61
CA LYS A 87 7.95 13.25 -15.22
C LYS A 87 6.54 12.81 -15.63
N GLY A 88 5.53 13.56 -15.21
CA GLY A 88 4.14 13.43 -15.65
C GLY A 88 3.75 14.49 -16.67
N LYS A 89 2.45 14.64 -16.92
CA LYS A 89 1.88 15.65 -17.85
C LYS A 89 2.01 17.11 -17.35
N GLN A 90 2.49 17.33 -16.12
CA GLN A 90 2.73 18.62 -15.47
C GLN A 90 1.50 19.54 -15.32
N LEU A 91 0.30 19.05 -15.60
CA LEU A 91 -0.95 19.84 -15.46
C LEU A 91 -1.10 20.42 -14.04
N GLY A 92 -0.75 19.63 -13.00
CA GLY A 92 -0.78 20.10 -11.61
C GLY A 92 0.15 21.31 -11.39
N SER A 93 1.32 21.33 -12.01
CA SER A 93 2.26 22.46 -11.91
C SER A 93 1.69 23.75 -12.53
N GLU A 94 1.02 23.64 -13.66
CA GLU A 94 0.33 24.80 -14.32
C GLU A 94 -0.79 25.36 -13.45
N LEU A 95 -1.42 24.51 -12.66
CA LEU A 95 -2.51 24.89 -11.73
C LEU A 95 -2.02 25.40 -10.38
N GLY A 96 -0.70 25.33 -10.10
CA GLY A 96 -0.11 25.72 -8.82
C GLY A 96 -0.01 24.57 -7.80
N PHE A 97 -0.29 23.33 -8.19
CA PHE A 97 -0.23 22.13 -7.35
C PHE A 97 0.73 21.09 -7.96
N PRO A 98 2.05 21.34 -7.98
CA PRO A 98 3.00 20.39 -8.57
C PRO A 98 2.87 19.03 -7.91
N THR A 99 2.83 17.96 -8.73
CA THR A 99 2.70 16.58 -8.28
C THR A 99 3.92 15.75 -8.64
N ALA A 100 4.35 14.90 -7.71
CA ALA A 100 5.31 13.83 -7.95
C ALA A 100 4.55 12.61 -8.49
N ASN A 101 4.91 12.14 -9.68
CA ASN A 101 4.35 10.93 -10.27
C ASN A 101 5.20 9.72 -9.87
N LEU A 102 4.64 8.79 -9.11
CA LEU A 102 5.34 7.60 -8.63
C LEU A 102 5.24 6.46 -9.63
N SER A 103 6.39 5.91 -10.01
CA SER A 103 6.50 4.61 -10.67
C SER A 103 6.94 3.59 -9.63
N LEU A 104 6.06 2.65 -9.30
CA LEU A 104 6.34 1.63 -8.29
C LEU A 104 7.54 0.76 -8.70
N ASN A 105 8.34 0.35 -7.72
CA ASN A 105 9.50 -0.52 -7.94
C ASN A 105 9.11 -2.00 -8.05
N GLU A 106 8.01 -2.38 -7.41
CA GLU A 106 7.55 -3.78 -7.28
C GLU A 106 6.03 -3.84 -7.42
N GLU A 107 5.50 -5.02 -7.74
CA GLU A 107 4.07 -5.30 -7.63
C GLU A 107 3.64 -5.25 -6.17
N VAL A 108 2.70 -4.36 -5.87
CA VAL A 108 2.11 -4.22 -4.54
C VAL A 108 0.58 -4.26 -4.64
N PHE A 109 -0.07 -4.64 -3.56
CA PHE A 109 -1.52 -4.56 -3.50
C PHE A 109 -1.93 -3.09 -3.39
N LEU A 110 -2.60 -2.55 -4.40
CA LEU A 110 -3.07 -1.17 -4.38
C LEU A 110 -4.35 -1.05 -3.55
N PRO A 111 -4.51 0.04 -2.77
CA PRO A 111 -5.77 0.33 -2.12
C PRO A 111 -6.83 0.76 -3.15
N THR A 112 -8.07 0.99 -2.72
CA THR A 112 -9.11 1.54 -3.62
C THR A 112 -8.63 2.84 -4.27
N PHE A 113 -9.10 3.10 -5.49
CA PHE A 113 -8.74 4.34 -6.19
C PHE A 113 -9.41 5.54 -5.54
N GLY A 114 -8.69 6.65 -5.47
CA GLY A 114 -9.18 7.86 -4.83
C GLY A 114 -8.09 8.76 -4.32
N VAL A 115 -8.49 9.73 -3.53
CA VAL A 115 -7.63 10.76 -2.95
C VAL A 115 -7.37 10.45 -1.48
N TYR A 116 -6.12 10.59 -1.09
CA TYR A 116 -5.61 10.24 0.23
C TYR A 116 -4.85 11.40 0.86
N TYR A 117 -5.02 11.61 2.14
CA TYR A 117 -4.01 12.27 2.95
C TYR A 117 -2.89 11.28 3.25
N GLY A 118 -1.66 11.74 3.12
CA GLY A 118 -0.48 10.92 3.36
C GLY A 118 0.76 11.73 3.75
N VAL A 119 1.85 10.98 3.89
CA VAL A 119 3.18 11.54 4.15
C VAL A 119 4.15 10.98 3.14
N VAL A 120 4.88 11.84 2.46
CA VAL A 120 5.99 11.45 1.58
C VAL A 120 7.30 11.56 2.33
N GLU A 121 8.13 10.52 2.27
CA GLU A 121 9.50 10.54 2.74
C GLU A 121 10.45 10.68 1.55
N VAL A 122 11.23 11.76 1.57
CA VAL A 122 12.28 12.09 0.60
C VAL A 122 13.56 12.35 1.37
N ASP A 123 14.67 11.68 1.03
CA ASP A 123 15.96 11.86 1.68
C ASP A 123 15.88 11.82 3.22
N LYS A 124 15.07 10.88 3.76
CA LYS A 124 14.79 10.70 5.21
C LYS A 124 14.01 11.84 5.87
N LYS A 125 13.56 12.84 5.12
CA LYS A 125 12.67 13.90 5.60
C LYS A 125 11.24 13.58 5.22
N LYS A 126 10.30 13.93 6.11
CA LYS A 126 8.86 13.64 5.94
C LYS A 126 8.09 14.92 5.67
N PHE A 127 7.19 14.86 4.70
CA PHE A 127 6.35 15.98 4.27
C PHE A 127 4.91 15.49 4.11
N ASN A 128 3.96 16.29 4.55
CA ASN A 128 2.54 16.01 4.32
C ASN A 128 2.21 16.12 2.84
N CYS A 129 1.28 15.32 2.36
CA CYS A 129 0.87 15.33 0.97
C CYS A 129 -0.61 14.96 0.79
N ILE A 130 -1.14 15.35 -0.37
CA ILE A 130 -2.36 14.78 -0.94
C ILE A 130 -1.94 13.86 -2.08
N ALA A 131 -2.36 12.61 -2.03
CA ALA A 131 -2.04 11.63 -3.07
C ALA A 131 -3.30 11.18 -3.79
N ASN A 132 -3.23 11.11 -5.12
CA ASN A 132 -4.24 10.47 -5.96
C ASN A 132 -3.72 9.13 -6.47
N ILE A 133 -4.52 8.07 -6.29
CA ILE A 133 -4.28 6.74 -6.85
C ILE A 133 -5.45 6.44 -7.77
N GLY A 134 -5.19 6.22 -9.06
CA GLY A 134 -6.24 6.03 -10.04
C GLY A 134 -5.75 5.43 -11.35
N LEU A 135 -6.63 5.39 -12.35
CA LEU A 135 -6.28 4.92 -13.69
C LEU A 135 -5.79 6.06 -14.58
N ASN A 136 -4.83 5.75 -15.42
CA ASN A 136 -4.42 6.68 -16.46
C ASN A 136 -5.44 6.64 -17.61
N PRO A 137 -6.13 7.74 -17.96
CA PRO A 137 -7.15 7.74 -19.00
C PRO A 137 -6.59 7.79 -20.44
N THR A 138 -5.32 7.45 -20.66
CA THR A 138 -4.71 7.50 -22.01
C THR A 138 -4.84 6.18 -22.76
N ILE A 139 -5.13 6.31 -24.06
CA ILE A 139 -5.47 5.22 -25.01
C ILE A 139 -4.32 4.20 -25.19
N ASP A 140 -3.07 4.58 -24.90
CA ASP A 140 -1.90 3.73 -25.15
C ASP A 140 -1.55 2.78 -23.98
N ASP A 141 -2.22 2.91 -22.81
CA ASP A 141 -1.93 2.11 -21.61
C ASP A 141 -3.18 2.07 -20.71
N GLU A 142 -4.27 1.47 -21.24
CA GLU A 142 -5.62 1.50 -20.62
C GLU A 142 -5.68 0.96 -19.18
N ASP A 143 -4.67 0.20 -18.74
CA ASP A 143 -4.63 -0.43 -17.40
C ASP A 143 -3.53 0.10 -16.49
N SER A 144 -2.80 1.17 -16.88
CA SER A 144 -1.72 1.67 -16.04
C SER A 144 -2.24 2.49 -14.86
N VAL A 145 -1.92 2.05 -13.65
CA VAL A 145 -2.22 2.80 -12.44
C VAL A 145 -1.32 4.03 -12.35
N LYS A 146 -1.93 5.16 -12.08
CA LYS A 146 -1.28 6.45 -11.85
C LYS A 146 -1.30 6.77 -10.37
N ILE A 147 -0.14 7.09 -9.82
CA ILE A 147 0.01 7.54 -8.44
C ILE A 147 0.68 8.90 -8.47
N GLU A 148 -0.02 9.91 -8.02
CA GLU A 148 0.43 11.30 -7.95
C GLU A 148 0.39 11.80 -6.52
N ALA A 149 1.43 12.47 -6.06
CA ALA A 149 1.46 13.10 -4.74
C ALA A 149 1.80 14.59 -4.86
N HIS A 150 0.87 15.44 -4.45
CA HIS A 150 1.13 16.86 -4.20
C HIS A 150 1.69 17.01 -2.79
N ILE A 151 2.98 17.33 -2.70
CA ILE A 151 3.69 17.48 -1.41
C ILE A 151 3.51 18.91 -0.93
N LEU A 152 2.92 19.06 0.26
CA LEU A 152 2.58 20.37 0.82
C LEU A 152 3.85 21.11 1.28
N ASN A 153 3.92 22.41 0.97
CA ASN A 153 5.04 23.29 1.33
C ASN A 153 6.40 22.77 0.87
N PHE A 154 6.45 22.19 -0.33
CA PHE A 154 7.66 21.58 -0.89
C PHE A 154 7.93 22.10 -2.30
N ASN A 155 9.19 22.55 -2.56
CA ASN A 155 9.57 23.15 -3.84
C ASN A 155 10.86 22.56 -4.42
N ASP A 156 11.44 21.51 -3.80
CA ASP A 156 12.68 20.92 -4.30
C ASP A 156 12.41 20.02 -5.51
N ASP A 157 13.40 19.93 -6.41
CA ASP A 157 13.38 18.95 -7.49
C ASP A 157 13.69 17.55 -6.95
N ILE A 158 12.74 16.62 -7.17
CA ILE A 158 12.83 15.23 -6.74
C ILE A 158 12.69 14.24 -7.90
N TYR A 159 12.82 14.69 -9.14
CA TYR A 159 12.80 13.77 -10.28
C TYR A 159 13.92 12.73 -10.15
N HIS A 160 13.58 11.50 -10.53
CA HIS A 160 14.45 10.32 -10.47
C HIS A 160 14.82 9.86 -9.04
N LYS A 161 14.46 10.58 -7.99
CA LYS A 161 14.64 10.11 -6.61
C LYS A 161 13.63 9.01 -6.29
N GLU A 162 14.04 8.11 -5.43
CA GLU A 162 13.13 7.17 -4.79
C GLU A 162 12.46 7.87 -3.61
N ILE A 163 11.14 7.76 -3.54
CA ILE A 163 10.35 8.28 -2.43
C ILE A 163 9.44 7.19 -1.88
N LYS A 164 9.03 7.38 -0.63
CA LYS A 164 8.09 6.49 0.04
C LYS A 164 6.86 7.28 0.45
N LEU A 165 5.71 6.88 -0.10
CA LEU A 165 4.40 7.45 0.20
C LEU A 165 3.70 6.60 1.24
N PHE A 166 3.46 7.14 2.43
CA PHE A 166 2.69 6.54 3.50
C PHE A 166 1.24 7.04 3.42
N LEU A 167 0.29 6.13 3.27
CA LEU A 167 -1.13 6.46 3.25
C LEU A 167 -1.67 6.51 4.68
N LYS A 168 -2.33 7.60 5.03
CA LYS A 168 -2.88 7.84 6.36
C LYS A 168 -4.40 7.73 6.41
N ASN A 169 -5.08 8.51 5.59
CA ASN A 169 -6.53 8.57 5.56
C ASN A 169 -7.03 8.64 4.12
N PHE A 170 -8.12 7.95 3.85
CA PHE A 170 -8.88 8.11 2.62
C PHE A 170 -9.73 9.37 2.72
N ILE A 171 -9.69 10.23 1.70
CA ILE A 171 -10.44 11.50 1.65
C ILE A 171 -11.72 11.29 0.84
N ARG A 172 -11.61 10.80 -0.40
CA ARG A 172 -12.73 10.60 -1.31
C ARG A 172 -12.37 9.69 -2.48
N ASP A 173 -13.38 9.20 -3.18
CA ASP A 173 -13.21 8.49 -4.45
C ASP A 173 -12.68 9.41 -5.56
N GLU A 174 -12.16 8.82 -6.65
CA GLU A 174 -11.85 9.56 -7.86
C GLU A 174 -13.12 10.17 -8.46
N GLN A 175 -12.97 11.33 -9.06
CA GLN A 175 -14.05 11.99 -9.80
C GLN A 175 -13.52 12.63 -11.06
N LYS A 176 -14.39 12.75 -12.08
CA LYS A 176 -14.11 13.47 -13.31
C LYS A 176 -14.56 14.93 -13.16
N PHE A 177 -13.82 15.83 -13.75
CA PHE A 177 -14.12 17.25 -13.75
C PHE A 177 -14.43 17.70 -15.17
N GLU A 178 -15.41 18.56 -15.32
CA GLU A 178 -15.81 19.11 -16.63
C GLU A 178 -14.84 20.21 -17.11
N ASN A 179 -14.19 20.89 -16.16
CA ASN A 179 -13.26 21.98 -16.44
C ASN A 179 -12.15 22.09 -15.40
N ILE A 180 -11.15 22.90 -15.71
CA ILE A 180 -9.95 23.12 -14.88
C ILE A 180 -10.27 23.80 -13.55
N ASP A 181 -11.25 24.72 -13.54
CA ASP A 181 -11.61 25.45 -12.32
C ASP A 181 -12.26 24.54 -11.28
N GLU A 182 -13.09 23.59 -11.70
CA GLU A 182 -13.64 22.56 -10.81
C GLU A 182 -12.53 21.69 -10.22
N LEU A 183 -11.59 21.21 -11.05
CA LEU A 183 -10.44 20.45 -10.58
C LEU A 183 -9.64 21.25 -9.53
N LYS A 184 -9.37 22.53 -9.82
CA LYS A 184 -8.61 23.40 -8.91
C LYS A 184 -9.32 23.59 -7.58
N ASN A 185 -10.62 23.86 -7.58
CA ASN A 185 -11.41 24.03 -6.37
C ASN A 185 -11.41 22.73 -5.55
N GLN A 186 -11.60 21.59 -6.20
CA GLN A 186 -11.58 20.30 -5.50
C GLN A 186 -10.22 19.99 -4.87
N VAL A 187 -9.10 20.30 -5.54
CA VAL A 187 -7.76 20.13 -4.94
C VAL A 187 -7.60 21.03 -3.71
N LEU A 188 -8.12 22.25 -3.71
CA LEU A 188 -8.11 23.12 -2.52
C LEU A 188 -8.94 22.54 -1.38
N ASP A 189 -10.13 21.99 -1.67
CA ASP A 189 -10.98 21.35 -0.69
C ASP A 189 -10.32 20.07 -0.10
N ASP A 190 -9.62 19.29 -0.94
CA ASP A 190 -8.86 18.13 -0.51
C ASP A 190 -7.72 18.52 0.45
N ILE A 191 -6.99 19.62 0.13
CA ILE A 191 -5.92 20.16 1.00
C ILE A 191 -6.51 20.66 2.32
N GLU A 192 -7.65 21.37 2.29
CA GLU A 192 -8.32 21.83 3.51
C GLU A 192 -8.79 20.65 4.36
N SER A 193 -9.35 19.63 3.73
CA SER A 193 -9.77 18.40 4.40
C SER A 193 -8.61 17.66 5.05
N ALA A 194 -7.42 17.76 4.50
CA ALA A 194 -6.23 17.14 5.05
C ALA A 194 -5.69 17.87 6.30
N LYS A 195 -5.95 19.18 6.43
CA LYS A 195 -5.46 19.96 7.59
C LYS A 195 -5.92 19.42 8.94
N LYS A 196 -7.05 18.74 9.00
CA LYS A 196 -7.56 18.10 10.22
C LYS A 196 -6.71 16.91 10.70
N TYR A 197 -5.79 16.43 9.85
CA TYR A 197 -4.90 15.30 10.15
C TYR A 197 -3.44 15.74 10.40
N ILE A 198 -3.10 17.01 10.14
CA ILE A 198 -1.78 17.61 10.32
C ILE A 198 -1.67 18.16 11.75
#